data_76d13f4e2760705fda807cb0a91ae7ab
#
_entry.id   76d13f4e2760705fda807cb0a91ae7ab
#
_cell.length_a   1.000
_cell.length_b   1.000
_cell.length_c   1.000
_cell.angle_alpha   90.00
_cell.angle_beta   90.00
_cell.angle_gamma   90.00
#
_symmetry.space_group_name_H-M   'P 1'
#
loop_
_entity.id
_entity.type
_entity.pdbx_description
1 polymer ?
#
loop_
_entity_poly.entity_id
_entity_poly.type
_entity_poly.pdbx_seq_one_letter_code
_entity_poly.pdbx_strand_id
1 'polypeptide(L)'
;MKGVYELDVYRLAEELSDLIWDAYDTWGAKAQQTIGCQIIRPADSIAANIAEGYGRYTPADRRKFYLYARGSFEETKAWLI
;
A
#
# COMPACT_ATOMS: atom_id res chain seq x y z
N MET A 1 9.17 12.10 19.32
CA MET A 1 8.66 12.01 17.92
C MET A 1 8.29 10.57 17.62
N LYS A 2 7.13 10.37 17.01
CA LYS A 2 6.71 9.01 16.63
C LYS A 2 7.49 8.50 15.42
N GLY A 3 7.85 7.23 15.42
CA GLY A 3 8.34 6.57 14.23
C GLY A 3 7.21 6.28 13.24
N VAL A 4 7.55 5.98 11.99
CA VAL A 4 6.56 5.72 10.93
C VAL A 4 5.61 4.57 11.32
N TYR A 5 6.12 3.58 12.03
CA TYR A 5 5.34 2.42 12.44
C TYR A 5 4.26 2.75 13.47
N GLU A 6 4.34 3.93 14.10
CA GLU A 6 3.34 4.40 15.07
C GLU A 6 2.26 5.27 14.42
N LEU A 7 2.42 5.64 13.15
CA LEU A 7 1.42 6.43 12.44
C LEU A 7 0.21 5.58 12.10
N ASP A 8 -0.97 6.10 12.41
CA ASP A 8 -2.22 5.38 12.13
C ASP A 8 -2.38 5.06 10.65
N VAL A 9 -2.04 6.02 9.77
CA VAL A 9 -2.17 5.82 8.33
C VAL A 9 -1.25 4.71 7.83
N TYR A 10 -0.05 4.59 8.38
CA TYR A 10 0.87 3.51 8.04
C TYR A 10 0.33 2.16 8.49
N ARG A 11 -0.17 2.10 9.72
CA ARG A 11 -0.72 0.86 10.29
C ARG A 11 -1.94 0.39 9.52
N LEU A 12 -2.82 1.32 9.14
CA LEU A 12 -3.98 0.99 8.31
C LEU A 12 -3.57 0.48 6.93
N ALA A 13 -2.52 1.05 6.33
CA ALA A 13 -2.00 0.59 5.06
C ALA A 13 -1.45 -0.84 5.17
N GLU A 14 -0.75 -1.15 6.25
CA GLU A 14 -0.27 -2.50 6.51
C GLU A 14 -1.42 -3.49 6.72
N GLU A 15 -2.44 -3.10 7.47
CA GLU A 15 -3.62 -3.93 7.68
C GLU A 15 -4.33 -4.25 6.36
N LEU A 16 -4.45 -3.26 5.49
CA LEU A 16 -5.04 -3.47 4.16
C LEU A 16 -4.22 -4.44 3.34
N SER A 17 -2.91 -4.27 3.33
CA SER A 17 -2.00 -5.18 2.64
C SER A 17 -2.15 -6.62 3.15
N ASP A 18 -2.18 -6.79 4.47
CA ASP A 18 -2.33 -8.10 5.09
C ASP A 18 -3.66 -8.76 4.69
N LEU A 19 -4.75 -8.00 4.69
CA LEU A 19 -6.06 -8.51 4.27
C LEU A 19 -6.05 -8.98 2.82
N ILE A 20 -5.37 -8.23 1.95
CA ILE A 20 -5.29 -8.59 0.53
C ILE A 20 -4.41 -9.81 0.34
N TRP A 21 -3.29 -9.93 1.04
CA TRP A 21 -2.46 -11.12 1.00
C TRP A 21 -3.21 -12.36 1.50
N ASP A 22 -3.96 -12.22 2.59
CA ASP A 22 -4.77 -13.32 3.12
C ASP A 22 -5.82 -13.78 2.11
N ALA A 23 -6.48 -12.82 1.46
CA ALA A 23 -7.45 -13.13 0.41
C ALA A 23 -6.77 -13.82 -0.78
N TYR A 24 -5.61 -13.31 -1.18
CA TYR A 24 -4.82 -13.87 -2.28
C TYR A 24 -4.50 -15.35 -2.05
N ASP A 25 -4.14 -15.70 -0.83
CA ASP A 25 -3.78 -17.08 -0.49
C ASP A 25 -4.95 -18.06 -0.64
N THR A 26 -6.19 -17.55 -0.62
CA THR A 26 -7.38 -18.37 -0.81
C THR A 26 -7.77 -18.56 -2.28
N TRP A 27 -7.17 -17.78 -3.20
CA TRP A 27 -7.52 -17.83 -4.62
C TRP A 27 -6.83 -18.98 -5.33
N GLY A 28 -7.50 -19.48 -6.41
CA GLY A 28 -6.88 -20.47 -7.27
C GLY A 28 -5.71 -19.88 -8.07
N ALA A 29 -4.85 -20.74 -8.60
CA ALA A 29 -3.62 -20.34 -9.27
C ALA A 29 -3.85 -19.34 -10.41
N LYS A 30 -4.91 -19.52 -11.19
CA LYS A 30 -5.22 -18.62 -12.30
C LYS A 30 -5.52 -17.20 -11.83
N ALA A 31 -6.35 -17.08 -10.78
CA ALA A 31 -6.68 -15.78 -10.21
C ALA A 31 -5.46 -15.12 -9.57
N GLN A 32 -4.61 -15.90 -8.91
CA GLN A 32 -3.38 -15.41 -8.32
C GLN A 32 -2.43 -14.84 -9.37
N GLN A 33 -2.31 -15.50 -10.51
CA GLN A 33 -1.39 -15.10 -11.57
C GLN A 33 -1.92 -13.96 -12.43
N THR A 34 -3.19 -13.67 -12.35
CA THR A 34 -3.83 -12.60 -13.13
C THR A 34 -4.17 -11.41 -12.21
N ILE A 35 -5.37 -11.40 -11.65
CA ILE A 35 -5.85 -10.29 -10.80
C ILE A 35 -5.01 -10.15 -9.54
N GLY A 36 -4.57 -11.26 -8.94
CA GLY A 36 -3.76 -11.23 -7.73
C GLY A 36 -2.49 -10.43 -7.89
N CYS A 37 -1.76 -10.63 -8.98
CA CYS A 37 -0.54 -9.85 -9.25
C CYS A 37 -0.82 -8.36 -9.41
N GLN A 38 -1.98 -8.01 -9.96
CA GLN A 38 -2.34 -6.61 -10.21
C GLN A 38 -2.71 -5.87 -8.94
N ILE A 39 -3.27 -6.54 -7.94
CA ILE A 39 -3.73 -5.89 -6.72
C ILE A 39 -2.67 -5.85 -5.63
N ILE A 40 -1.82 -6.89 -5.53
CA ILE A 40 -0.81 -6.97 -4.47
C ILE A 40 0.21 -5.85 -4.59
N ARG A 41 0.65 -5.53 -5.79
CA ARG A 41 1.63 -4.46 -6.01
C ARG A 41 1.18 -3.11 -5.49
N PRO A 42 0.03 -2.57 -5.91
CA PRO A 42 -0.42 -1.29 -5.37
C PRO A 42 -0.73 -1.37 -3.87
N ALA A 43 -1.29 -2.47 -3.38
CA ALA A 43 -1.58 -2.61 -1.96
C ALA A 43 -0.30 -2.50 -1.11
N ASP A 44 0.76 -3.19 -1.50
CA ASP A 44 2.04 -3.13 -0.79
C ASP A 44 2.70 -1.75 -0.93
N SER A 45 2.49 -1.07 -2.05
CA SER A 45 3.08 0.24 -2.32
C SER A 45 2.54 1.35 -1.42
N ILE A 46 1.35 1.20 -0.85
CA ILE A 46 0.77 2.24 0.01
C ILE A 46 1.66 2.46 1.23
N ALA A 47 1.90 1.43 2.01
CA ALA A 47 2.73 1.53 3.22
C ALA A 47 4.18 1.89 2.86
N ALA A 48 4.71 1.31 1.80
CA ALA A 48 6.08 1.58 1.36
C ALA A 48 6.29 3.06 1.01
N ASN A 49 5.34 3.69 0.32
CA ASN A 49 5.43 5.11 -0.01
C ASN A 49 5.21 6.01 1.19
N ILE A 50 4.36 5.63 2.13
CA ILE A 50 4.21 6.37 3.39
C ILE A 50 5.53 6.35 4.16
N ALA A 51 6.16 5.19 4.29
CA ALA A 51 7.43 5.05 4.98
C ALA A 51 8.54 5.87 4.28
N GLU A 52 8.60 5.80 2.97
CA GLU A 52 9.58 6.54 2.18
C GLU A 52 9.40 8.05 2.36
N GLY A 53 8.15 8.53 2.28
CA GLY A 53 7.86 9.95 2.47
C GLY A 53 8.17 10.42 3.88
N TYR A 54 7.87 9.60 4.89
CA TYR A 54 8.19 9.93 6.28
C TYR A 54 9.68 10.10 6.50
N GLY A 55 10.50 9.31 5.79
CA GLY A 55 11.96 9.38 5.89
C GLY A 55 12.60 10.48 5.06
N ARG A 56 11.85 11.19 4.22
CA ARG A 56 12.41 12.25 3.39
C ARG A 56 12.66 13.52 4.19
N TYR A 57 13.68 14.27 3.78
CA TYR A 57 14.14 15.43 4.52
C TYR A 57 13.29 16.69 4.26
N THR A 58 12.90 16.93 3.01
CA THR A 58 12.18 18.16 2.65
C THR A 58 10.66 17.93 2.60
N PRO A 59 9.84 18.97 2.91
CA PRO A 59 8.39 18.85 2.77
C PRO A 59 7.94 18.52 1.35
N ALA A 60 8.63 19.03 0.34
CA ALA A 60 8.30 18.75 -1.05
C ALA A 60 8.48 17.26 -1.38
N ASP A 61 9.59 16.65 -0.93
CA ASP A 61 9.84 15.24 -1.13
C ASP A 61 8.85 14.37 -0.35
N ARG A 62 8.53 14.75 0.90
CA ARG A 62 7.53 14.03 1.69
C ARG A 62 6.19 14.02 0.98
N ARG A 63 5.74 15.18 0.50
CA ARG A 63 4.48 15.31 -0.22
C ARG A 63 4.46 14.42 -1.46
N LYS A 64 5.55 14.37 -2.21
CA LYS A 64 5.67 13.54 -3.41
C LYS A 64 5.35 12.07 -3.12
N PHE A 65 5.95 11.52 -2.07
CA PHE A 65 5.74 10.11 -1.72
C PHE A 65 4.37 9.86 -1.11
N TYR A 66 3.82 10.82 -0.38
CA TYR A 66 2.44 10.70 0.10
C TYR A 66 1.42 10.71 -1.04
N LEU A 67 1.70 11.47 -2.10
CA LEU A 67 0.87 11.44 -3.31
C LEU A 67 1.00 10.11 -4.05
N TYR A 68 2.18 9.51 -4.06
CA TYR A 68 2.37 8.15 -4.59
C TYR A 68 1.58 7.12 -3.79
N ALA A 69 1.59 7.22 -2.46
CA ALA A 69 0.81 6.35 -1.60
C ALA A 69 -0.69 6.49 -1.90
N ARG A 70 -1.18 7.71 -2.09
CA ARG A 70 -2.56 7.97 -2.46
C ARG A 70 -2.91 7.34 -3.80
N GLY A 71 -2.04 7.46 -4.78
CA GLY A 71 -2.23 6.83 -6.09
C GLY A 71 -2.32 5.31 -5.97
N SER A 72 -1.45 4.71 -5.18
CA SER A 72 -1.46 3.27 -4.93
C SER A 72 -2.76 2.83 -4.25
N PHE A 73 -3.27 3.63 -3.32
CA PHE A 73 -4.55 3.35 -2.66
C PHE A 73 -5.71 3.39 -3.67
N GLU A 74 -5.75 4.41 -4.52
CA GLU A 74 -6.79 4.51 -5.54
C GLU A 74 -6.74 3.34 -6.52
N GLU A 75 -5.54 2.92 -6.93
CA GLU A 75 -5.37 1.76 -7.79
C GLU A 75 -5.84 0.47 -7.10
N THR A 76 -5.49 0.29 -5.83
CA THR A 76 -5.95 -0.86 -5.05
C THR A 76 -7.47 -0.92 -5.01
N LYS A 77 -8.13 0.21 -4.75
CA LYS A 77 -9.60 0.30 -4.75
C LYS A 77 -10.17 -0.11 -6.11
N ALA A 78 -9.55 0.34 -7.19
CA ALA A 78 -10.03 0.01 -8.53
C ALA A 78 -10.05 -1.49 -8.78
N TRP A 79 -9.07 -2.23 -8.29
CA TRP A 79 -9.02 -3.68 -8.44
C TRP A 79 -10.00 -4.43 -7.53
N LEU A 80 -10.47 -3.80 -6.44
CA LEU A 80 -11.41 -4.42 -5.51
C LEU A 80 -12.88 -4.32 -5.95
N ILE A 81 -13.18 -3.49 -6.92
CA ILE A 81 -14.54 -3.31 -7.47
C ILE A 81 -14.85 -4.36 -8.58
#